data_d2c1a47c4eb71ff4e3a5dafc876e5916
#
_entry.id   d2c1a47c4eb71ff4e3a5dafc876e5916
#
_cell.length_a   1.000
_cell.length_b   1.000
_cell.length_c   1.000
_cell.angle_alpha   90.00
_cell.angle_beta   90.00
_cell.angle_gamma   90.00
#
_symmetry.space_group_name_H-M   'P 1'
#
loop_
_entity.id
_entity.type
_entity.pdbx_description
1 polymer ?
#
loop_
_entity_poly.entity_id
_entity_poly.type
_entity_poly.pdbx_seq_one_letter_code
_entity_poly.pdbx_strand_id
1 'polypeptide(L)'
;MTQKKPIDWKTWLLLLLCTAGLFWFSYRLFALLCYRPSSDLSIHMTWAGECSFSDWRSFFHHAAHPMWHMLVTLAKGLFGFSLEQTAAAVTALCKAAEFVLVALLFFREETLRGWRAVLAALCCVLVSSLRLSFYNPTVYLGVGTPNTWHSPTQMISMVWMLLCVPYVARCYDDGMALTGTEHSRLNWKRQALLCLLLLGSLAAKPTFMQTFLPAACLFYLVQWIRRPKATPFVVQTLLWVLPAVALMVLQYLYYFGIIVPYQSGMVLEMSWAKLGSVLLATLLIQAFPLYALWVCRRQKKDTLFWLTLWMDVTGVVEFLILGESGRRAADGNFGWGMMGAALMLWVVMLPRFLRDIRERGKPSPAHWAGLGLLLWHLGSGIYYLYYLVTSGNAL
;
A
#
# COMPACT_ATOMS: atom_id res chain seq x y z
N MET A 1 5.53 3.20 32.24
CA MET A 1 6.04 2.81 30.89
C MET A 1 6.94 1.60 31.07
N THR A 2 6.47 0.41 30.71
CA THR A 2 7.32 -0.79 30.70
C THR A 2 8.40 -0.61 29.63
N GLN A 3 9.68 -0.64 30.03
CA GLN A 3 10.79 -0.60 29.08
C GLN A 3 10.65 -1.76 28.08
N LYS A 4 10.45 -1.44 26.82
CA LYS A 4 10.39 -2.47 25.76
C LYS A 4 11.76 -3.13 25.69
N LYS A 5 11.81 -4.46 25.91
CA LYS A 5 13.06 -5.22 25.73
C LYS A 5 13.63 -4.96 24.33
N PRO A 6 14.95 -4.75 24.21
CA PRO A 6 15.57 -4.59 22.89
C PRO A 6 15.36 -5.84 22.02
N ILE A 7 15.32 -5.63 20.72
CA ILE A 7 15.28 -6.72 19.75
C ILE A 7 16.67 -7.36 19.71
N ASP A 8 16.73 -8.69 19.79
CA ASP A 8 18.00 -9.42 19.80
C ASP A 8 18.69 -9.37 18.42
N TRP A 9 20.01 -9.53 18.44
CA TRP A 9 20.83 -9.47 17.22
C TRP A 9 20.50 -10.57 16.21
N LYS A 10 20.04 -11.75 16.67
CA LYS A 10 19.64 -12.86 15.79
C LYS A 10 18.43 -12.49 14.96
N THR A 11 17.49 -11.75 15.55
CA THR A 11 16.31 -11.22 14.84
C THR A 11 16.71 -10.20 13.79
N TRP A 12 17.67 -9.30 14.09
CA TRP A 12 18.19 -8.36 13.09
C TRP A 12 18.93 -9.07 11.97
N LEU A 13 19.71 -10.09 12.28
CA LEU A 13 20.38 -10.92 11.28
C LEU A 13 19.35 -11.63 10.38
N LEU A 14 18.32 -12.22 10.97
CA LEU A 14 17.25 -12.87 10.19
C LEU A 14 16.52 -11.84 9.29
N LEU A 15 16.20 -10.67 9.80
CA LEU A 15 15.61 -9.60 8.99
C LEU A 15 16.52 -9.24 7.82
N LEU A 16 17.82 -9.07 8.04
CA LEU A 16 18.79 -8.76 7.00
C LEU A 16 18.86 -9.88 5.95
N LEU A 17 18.95 -11.14 6.38
CA LEU A 17 19.01 -12.29 5.46
C LEU A 17 17.72 -12.43 4.63
N CYS A 18 16.54 -12.29 5.26
CA CYS A 18 15.27 -12.31 4.54
C CYS A 18 15.15 -11.12 3.57
N THR A 19 15.61 -9.92 3.97
CA THR A 19 15.63 -8.73 3.09
C THR A 19 16.54 -8.94 1.90
N ALA A 20 17.75 -9.46 2.10
CA ALA A 20 18.69 -9.75 1.03
C ALA A 20 18.16 -10.84 0.08
N GLY A 21 17.57 -11.91 0.63
CA GLY A 21 16.96 -12.98 -0.17
C GLY A 21 15.76 -12.47 -0.98
N LEU A 22 14.88 -11.67 -0.36
CA LEU A 22 13.74 -11.07 -1.04
C LEU A 22 14.19 -10.09 -2.12
N PHE A 23 15.20 -9.25 -1.82
CA PHE A 23 15.78 -8.33 -2.81
C PHE A 23 16.35 -9.09 -4.01
N TRP A 24 17.15 -10.11 -3.76
CA TRP A 24 17.73 -10.93 -4.82
C TRP A 24 16.69 -11.62 -5.70
N PHE A 25 15.70 -12.27 -5.07
CA PHE A 25 14.60 -12.89 -5.79
C PHE A 25 13.81 -11.86 -6.62
N SER A 26 13.47 -10.74 -6.01
CA SER A 26 12.73 -9.65 -6.66
C SER A 26 13.52 -9.05 -7.83
N TYR A 27 14.82 -8.84 -7.66
CA TYR A 27 15.70 -8.34 -8.72
C TYR A 27 15.68 -9.29 -9.94
N ARG A 28 15.82 -10.59 -9.70
CA ARG A 28 15.78 -11.60 -10.78
C ARG A 28 14.41 -11.63 -11.49
N LEU A 29 13.35 -11.56 -10.72
CA LEU A 29 11.99 -11.50 -11.27
C LEU A 29 11.78 -10.24 -12.10
N PHE A 30 12.14 -9.07 -11.57
CA PHE A 30 11.94 -7.80 -12.26
C PHE A 30 12.83 -7.65 -13.47
N ALA A 31 14.07 -8.14 -13.44
CA ALA A 31 14.90 -8.23 -14.63
C ALA A 31 14.24 -9.03 -15.76
N LEU A 32 13.54 -10.11 -15.42
CA LEU A 32 12.75 -10.88 -16.38
C LEU A 32 11.54 -10.09 -16.90
N LEU A 33 10.81 -9.39 -16.01
CA LEU A 33 9.62 -8.62 -16.37
C LEU A 33 9.94 -7.38 -17.21
N CYS A 34 11.14 -6.82 -17.15
CA CYS A 34 11.58 -5.74 -18.02
C CYS A 34 11.50 -6.09 -19.52
N TYR A 35 11.62 -7.35 -19.88
CA TYR A 35 11.56 -7.83 -21.27
C TYR A 35 10.17 -8.33 -21.70
N ARG A 36 9.16 -8.21 -20.82
CA ARG A 36 7.80 -8.68 -21.12
C ARG A 36 6.88 -7.53 -21.54
N PRO A 37 6.42 -7.47 -22.81
CA PRO A 37 5.63 -6.35 -23.31
C PRO A 37 4.33 -6.08 -22.55
N SER A 38 3.74 -7.12 -21.93
CA SER A 38 2.51 -7.02 -21.15
C SER A 38 2.72 -6.55 -19.69
N SER A 39 3.98 -6.33 -19.28
CA SER A 39 4.29 -5.88 -17.93
C SER A 39 4.29 -4.35 -17.83
N ASP A 40 3.60 -3.78 -16.85
CA ASP A 40 3.72 -2.35 -16.49
C ASP A 40 5.18 -1.95 -16.31
N LEU A 41 6.02 -2.85 -15.76
CA LEU A 41 7.43 -2.58 -15.54
C LEU A 41 8.17 -2.32 -16.85
N SER A 42 7.90 -3.10 -17.91
CA SER A 42 8.47 -2.90 -19.24
C SER A 42 8.08 -1.52 -19.81
N ILE A 43 6.82 -1.15 -19.69
CA ILE A 43 6.28 0.13 -20.17
C ILE A 43 6.95 1.29 -19.40
N HIS A 44 6.92 1.22 -18.07
CA HIS A 44 7.53 2.27 -17.23
C HIS A 44 9.04 2.37 -17.39
N MET A 45 9.73 1.25 -17.65
CA MET A 45 11.16 1.23 -17.94
C MET A 45 11.47 1.98 -19.27
N THR A 46 10.67 1.75 -20.30
CA THR A 46 10.80 2.48 -21.58
C THR A 46 10.64 3.98 -21.35
N TRP A 47 9.61 4.40 -20.62
CA TRP A 47 9.42 5.82 -20.26
C TRP A 47 10.57 6.41 -19.44
N ALA A 48 11.11 5.64 -18.48
CA ALA A 48 12.29 6.08 -17.72
C ALA A 48 13.54 6.26 -18.61
N GLY A 49 13.64 5.50 -19.71
CA GLY A 49 14.71 5.65 -20.71
C GLY A 49 14.65 6.97 -21.48
N GLU A 50 13.48 7.58 -21.59
CA GLU A 50 13.24 8.88 -22.23
C GLU A 50 13.43 10.06 -21.25
N CYS A 51 13.55 9.80 -19.94
CA CYS A 51 13.68 10.82 -18.92
C CYS A 51 15.12 11.31 -18.76
N SER A 52 15.28 12.63 -18.53
CA SER A 52 16.59 13.25 -18.28
C SER A 52 16.47 14.40 -17.28
N PHE A 53 17.45 14.52 -16.37
CA PHE A 53 17.55 15.64 -15.45
C PHE A 53 17.97 16.97 -16.15
N SER A 54 18.51 16.90 -17.38
CA SER A 54 18.73 18.10 -18.21
C SER A 54 17.42 18.64 -18.79
N ASP A 55 16.40 17.78 -18.95
CA ASP A 55 15.03 18.17 -19.29
C ASP A 55 14.06 17.57 -18.25
N TRP A 56 13.84 18.30 -17.15
CA TRP A 56 12.97 17.86 -16.06
C TRP A 56 11.52 17.61 -16.51
N ARG A 57 11.06 18.21 -17.63
CA ARG A 57 9.71 18.04 -18.18
C ARG A 57 9.49 16.62 -18.71
N SER A 58 10.58 15.97 -19.16
CA SER A 58 10.52 14.58 -19.66
C SER A 58 9.92 13.61 -18.64
N PHE A 59 10.11 13.86 -17.33
CA PHE A 59 9.54 13.03 -16.28
C PHE A 59 8.01 13.05 -16.21
N PHE A 60 7.37 14.04 -16.82
CA PHE A 60 5.91 14.22 -16.79
C PHE A 60 5.22 13.89 -18.12
N HIS A 61 5.96 13.51 -19.18
CA HIS A 61 5.36 13.24 -20.49
C HIS A 61 4.35 12.08 -20.47
N HIS A 62 4.61 11.06 -19.64
CA HIS A 62 3.81 9.84 -19.63
C HIS A 62 2.98 9.65 -18.37
N ALA A 63 3.38 10.25 -17.25
CA ALA A 63 2.72 10.08 -15.97
C ALA A 63 2.86 11.33 -15.08
N ALA A 64 1.78 11.68 -14.38
CA ALA A 64 1.78 12.79 -13.42
C ALA A 64 2.49 12.44 -12.08
N HIS A 65 3.10 11.28 -11.95
CA HIS A 65 3.74 10.74 -10.76
C HIS A 65 5.15 10.20 -11.07
N PRO A 66 6.16 11.08 -11.13
CA PRO A 66 7.45 10.79 -11.73
C PRO A 66 8.45 10.04 -10.82
N MET A 67 8.15 9.83 -9.53
CA MET A 67 9.15 9.43 -8.53
C MET A 67 9.93 8.17 -8.94
N TRP A 68 9.25 7.12 -9.41
CA TRP A 68 9.93 5.89 -9.81
C TRP A 68 10.88 6.13 -11.00
N HIS A 69 10.43 6.90 -12.00
CA HIS A 69 11.24 7.24 -13.17
C HIS A 69 12.48 8.07 -12.78
N MET A 70 12.28 9.04 -11.87
CA MET A 70 13.41 9.85 -11.34
C MET A 70 14.42 8.97 -10.61
N LEU A 71 13.99 8.01 -9.79
CA LEU A 71 14.89 7.10 -9.08
C LEU A 71 15.66 6.19 -10.04
N VAL A 72 15.00 5.68 -11.09
CA VAL A 72 15.69 4.87 -12.13
C VAL A 72 16.71 5.72 -12.88
N THR A 73 16.33 6.91 -13.36
CA THR A 73 17.24 7.80 -14.08
C THR A 73 18.43 8.24 -13.21
N LEU A 74 18.18 8.57 -11.94
CA LEU A 74 19.22 8.92 -10.97
C LEU A 74 20.19 7.74 -10.73
N ALA A 75 19.66 6.56 -10.45
CA ALA A 75 20.47 5.38 -10.17
C ALA A 75 21.29 4.96 -11.40
N LYS A 76 20.70 5.04 -12.61
CA LYS A 76 21.43 4.80 -13.86
C LYS A 76 22.61 5.77 -14.02
N GLY A 77 22.39 7.06 -13.76
CA GLY A 77 23.45 8.08 -13.85
C GLY A 77 24.55 7.91 -12.80
N LEU A 78 24.21 7.50 -11.58
CA LEU A 78 25.18 7.31 -10.49
C LEU A 78 26.02 6.04 -10.63
N PHE A 79 25.41 4.93 -11.06
CA PHE A 79 26.06 3.61 -11.03
C PHE A 79 26.49 3.10 -12.40
N GLY A 80 26.08 3.73 -13.50
CA GLY A 80 26.43 3.32 -14.85
C GLY A 80 25.83 1.97 -15.29
N PHE A 81 24.82 1.46 -14.58
CA PHE A 81 24.12 0.22 -14.93
C PHE A 81 23.25 0.40 -16.18
N SER A 82 22.90 -0.72 -16.84
CA SER A 82 21.92 -0.66 -17.92
C SER A 82 20.54 -0.19 -17.38
N LEU A 83 19.68 0.26 -18.29
CA LEU A 83 18.33 0.72 -17.93
C LEU A 83 17.53 -0.40 -17.24
N GLU A 84 17.60 -1.61 -17.77
CA GLU A 84 16.93 -2.80 -17.25
C GLU A 84 17.43 -3.19 -15.86
N GLN A 85 18.76 -3.22 -15.69
CA GLN A 85 19.37 -3.51 -14.39
C GLN A 85 18.94 -2.51 -13.34
N THR A 86 18.92 -1.23 -13.72
CA THR A 86 18.53 -0.15 -12.81
C THR A 86 17.04 -0.20 -12.48
N ALA A 87 16.18 -0.41 -13.48
CA ALA A 87 14.73 -0.56 -13.28
C ALA A 87 14.41 -1.75 -12.37
N ALA A 88 15.05 -2.90 -12.61
CA ALA A 88 14.91 -4.08 -11.77
C ALA A 88 15.40 -3.84 -10.33
N ALA A 89 16.56 -3.19 -10.15
CA ALA A 89 17.13 -2.91 -8.84
C ALA A 89 16.29 -1.94 -8.01
N VAL A 90 15.84 -0.82 -8.62
CA VAL A 90 14.97 0.17 -7.95
C VAL A 90 13.66 -0.47 -7.53
N THR A 91 13.06 -1.30 -8.39
CA THR A 91 11.81 -1.98 -8.08
C THR A 91 12.00 -3.03 -6.99
N ALA A 92 13.11 -3.78 -7.02
CA ALA A 92 13.45 -4.74 -5.97
C ALA A 92 13.70 -4.06 -4.61
N LEU A 93 14.32 -2.88 -4.61
CA LEU A 93 14.49 -2.06 -3.39
C LEU A 93 13.14 -1.63 -2.82
N CYS A 94 12.16 -1.26 -3.65
CA CYS A 94 10.80 -0.95 -3.17
C CYS A 94 10.18 -2.16 -2.46
N LYS A 95 10.29 -3.37 -3.02
CA LYS A 95 9.76 -4.60 -2.41
C LYS A 95 10.49 -4.98 -1.10
N ALA A 96 11.80 -4.82 -1.07
CA ALA A 96 12.60 -5.02 0.14
C ALA A 96 12.25 -3.99 1.23
N ALA A 97 12.05 -2.72 0.85
CA ALA A 97 11.63 -1.65 1.77
C ALA A 97 10.23 -1.92 2.33
N GLU A 98 9.28 -2.35 1.51
CA GLU A 98 7.95 -2.77 1.93
C GLU A 98 8.04 -3.85 3.03
N PHE A 99 8.80 -4.90 2.80
CA PHE A 99 9.02 -5.96 3.78
C PHE A 99 9.63 -5.44 5.09
N VAL A 100 10.69 -4.64 5.01
CA VAL A 100 11.34 -4.06 6.20
C VAL A 100 10.36 -3.19 6.98
N LEU A 101 9.57 -2.34 6.31
CA LEU A 101 8.59 -1.48 6.97
C LEU A 101 7.51 -2.29 7.67
N VAL A 102 6.99 -3.34 7.04
CA VAL A 102 6.02 -4.25 7.68
C VAL A 102 6.65 -4.93 8.90
N ALA A 103 7.87 -5.43 8.82
CA ALA A 103 8.57 -6.04 9.95
C ALA A 103 8.79 -5.04 11.10
N LEU A 104 9.18 -3.79 10.79
CA LEU A 104 9.33 -2.74 11.79
C LEU A 104 8.00 -2.36 12.46
N LEU A 105 6.89 -2.39 11.73
CA LEU A 105 5.56 -2.22 12.32
C LEU A 105 5.22 -3.36 13.27
N PHE A 106 5.52 -4.60 12.88
CA PHE A 106 5.28 -5.78 13.72
C PHE A 106 6.17 -5.83 14.96
N PHE A 107 7.40 -5.31 14.91
CA PHE A 107 8.25 -5.20 16.09
C PHE A 107 7.67 -4.27 17.18
N ARG A 108 6.74 -3.40 16.84
CA ARG A 108 6.02 -2.57 17.83
C ARG A 108 4.96 -3.36 18.60
N GLU A 109 4.51 -4.47 18.04
CA GLU A 109 3.54 -5.35 18.66
C GLU A 109 4.21 -6.26 19.69
N GLU A 110 3.79 -6.18 20.95
CA GLU A 110 4.43 -6.95 22.06
C GLU A 110 4.36 -8.46 21.89
N THR A 111 3.37 -8.93 21.16
CA THR A 111 3.10 -10.35 20.95
C THR A 111 3.85 -10.95 19.77
N LEU A 112 4.32 -10.13 18.81
CA LEU A 112 5.01 -10.55 17.58
C LEU A 112 6.47 -10.10 17.55
N ARG A 113 7.18 -10.22 18.66
CA ARG A 113 8.60 -9.84 18.71
C ARG A 113 9.51 -10.95 18.21
N GLY A 114 10.70 -10.54 17.80
CA GLY A 114 11.74 -11.45 17.36
C GLY A 114 11.44 -12.05 15.97
N TRP A 115 11.95 -13.24 15.73
CA TRP A 115 11.87 -13.94 14.45
C TRP A 115 10.44 -14.14 13.94
N ARG A 116 9.45 -14.23 14.83
CA ARG A 116 8.02 -14.37 14.45
C ARG A 116 7.49 -13.15 13.71
N ALA A 117 7.92 -11.96 14.11
CA ALA A 117 7.55 -10.73 13.40
C ALA A 117 8.14 -10.69 11.98
N VAL A 118 9.39 -11.16 11.82
CA VAL A 118 10.05 -11.26 10.52
C VAL A 118 9.30 -12.21 9.59
N LEU A 119 8.95 -13.41 10.08
CA LEU A 119 8.20 -14.39 9.28
C LEU A 119 6.78 -13.92 8.97
N ALA A 120 6.08 -13.31 9.93
CA ALA A 120 4.75 -12.74 9.68
C ALA A 120 4.79 -11.61 8.66
N ALA A 121 5.82 -10.75 8.69
CA ALA A 121 6.03 -9.73 7.69
C ALA A 121 6.31 -10.32 6.30
N LEU A 122 7.12 -11.37 6.22
CA LEU A 122 7.37 -12.09 4.98
C LEU A 122 6.06 -12.69 4.42
N CYS A 123 5.24 -13.29 5.26
CA CYS A 123 3.91 -13.74 4.86
C CYS A 123 3.07 -12.60 4.29
N CYS A 124 3.03 -11.42 4.95
CA CYS A 124 2.26 -10.27 4.48
C CYS A 124 2.65 -9.80 3.08
N VAL A 125 3.94 -9.82 2.74
CA VAL A 125 4.40 -9.36 1.42
C VAL A 125 4.34 -10.44 0.34
N LEU A 126 4.08 -11.70 0.72
CA LEU A 126 3.97 -12.82 -0.21
C LEU A 126 2.52 -13.25 -0.50
N VAL A 127 1.54 -12.89 0.34
CA VAL A 127 0.13 -13.25 0.10
C VAL A 127 -0.42 -12.59 -1.17
N SER A 128 -1.35 -13.27 -1.84
CA SER A 128 -2.11 -12.73 -2.96
C SER A 128 -3.60 -13.00 -2.75
N SER A 129 -4.45 -12.59 -3.70
CA SER A 129 -5.86 -12.98 -3.72
C SER A 129 -6.02 -14.49 -3.72
N LEU A 130 -7.10 -14.99 -3.14
CA LEU A 130 -7.42 -16.42 -3.18
C LEU A 130 -7.55 -16.88 -4.62
N ARG A 131 -6.74 -17.85 -5.02
CA ARG A 131 -6.86 -18.48 -6.33
C ARG A 131 -7.99 -19.50 -6.32
N LEU A 132 -8.95 -19.30 -7.22
CA LEU A 132 -10.02 -20.23 -7.51
C LEU A 132 -9.82 -20.74 -8.93
N SER A 133 -9.50 -22.03 -9.10
CA SER A 133 -9.12 -22.60 -10.38
C SER A 133 -10.19 -22.47 -11.47
N PHE A 134 -11.46 -22.33 -11.08
CA PHE A 134 -12.60 -22.14 -11.96
C PHE A 134 -12.91 -20.68 -12.28
N TYR A 135 -12.36 -19.71 -11.52
CA TYR A 135 -12.67 -18.29 -11.66
C TYR A 135 -11.45 -17.46 -12.10
N ASN A 136 -10.33 -17.59 -11.35
CA ASN A 136 -9.07 -16.90 -11.63
C ASN A 136 -7.91 -17.90 -11.74
N PRO A 137 -7.89 -18.75 -12.80
CA PRO A 137 -7.00 -19.92 -12.85
C PRO A 137 -5.53 -19.54 -12.99
N THR A 138 -5.21 -18.42 -13.61
CA THR A 138 -3.83 -18.05 -13.95
C THR A 138 -3.21 -17.15 -12.89
N VAL A 139 -3.78 -15.97 -12.66
CA VAL A 139 -3.25 -14.98 -11.69
C VAL A 139 -4.44 -14.27 -11.04
N TYR A 140 -4.27 -13.03 -10.70
CA TYR A 140 -5.32 -12.19 -10.13
C TYR A 140 -6.29 -11.61 -11.18
N LEU A 141 -6.22 -11.93 -12.42
CA LEU A 141 -7.03 -11.53 -13.58
C LEU A 141 -8.32 -10.75 -13.25
N GLY A 142 -8.22 -9.42 -13.19
CA GLY A 142 -9.34 -8.54 -12.84
C GLY A 142 -9.80 -8.59 -11.38
N VAL A 143 -9.26 -9.49 -10.56
CA VAL A 143 -9.54 -9.56 -9.12
C VAL A 143 -8.64 -8.59 -8.35
N GLY A 144 -7.36 -8.51 -8.71
CA GLY A 144 -6.37 -7.72 -7.98
C GLY A 144 -5.61 -8.51 -6.90
N THR A 145 -4.69 -7.87 -6.21
CA THR A 145 -3.86 -8.48 -5.17
C THR A 145 -3.46 -7.45 -4.12
N PRO A 146 -3.34 -7.79 -2.83
CA PRO A 146 -2.76 -6.89 -1.84
C PRO A 146 -1.27 -6.62 -2.10
N ASN A 147 -0.59 -7.51 -2.82
CA ASN A 147 0.84 -7.39 -3.14
C ASN A 147 1.07 -7.38 -4.64
N THR A 148 1.43 -6.22 -5.17
CA THR A 148 1.73 -6.06 -6.59
C THR A 148 3.17 -6.44 -6.89
N TRP A 149 3.38 -7.17 -8.01
CA TRP A 149 4.69 -7.62 -8.45
C TRP A 149 5.01 -7.24 -9.91
N HIS A 150 4.17 -6.48 -10.58
CA HIS A 150 4.36 -6.09 -11.98
C HIS A 150 4.27 -4.58 -12.21
N SER A 151 3.69 -3.81 -11.27
CA SER A 151 3.53 -2.37 -11.40
C SER A 151 4.50 -1.62 -10.46
N PRO A 152 5.59 -1.04 -10.99
CA PRO A 152 6.66 -0.46 -10.18
C PRO A 152 6.20 0.80 -9.45
N THR A 153 5.32 1.60 -10.06
CA THR A 153 4.76 2.80 -9.43
C THR A 153 3.81 2.45 -8.28
N GLN A 154 3.10 1.33 -8.36
CA GLN A 154 2.28 0.86 -7.24
C GLN A 154 3.15 0.35 -6.08
N MET A 155 4.25 -0.34 -6.35
CA MET A 155 5.15 -0.81 -5.29
C MET A 155 5.79 0.35 -4.51
N ILE A 156 6.26 1.38 -5.17
CA ILE A 156 6.78 2.56 -4.45
C ILE A 156 5.67 3.30 -3.68
N SER A 157 4.45 3.34 -4.21
CA SER A 157 3.29 3.90 -3.51
C SER A 157 2.98 3.14 -2.21
N MET A 158 3.11 1.80 -2.21
CA MET A 158 2.94 0.97 -1.02
C MET A 158 3.98 1.27 0.06
N VAL A 159 5.23 1.55 -0.32
CA VAL A 159 6.27 2.01 0.62
C VAL A 159 5.85 3.31 1.30
N TRP A 160 5.37 4.29 0.53
CA TRP A 160 4.88 5.56 1.09
C TRP A 160 3.65 5.39 1.97
N MET A 161 2.72 4.53 1.58
CA MET A 161 1.55 4.19 2.39
C MET A 161 1.93 3.62 3.76
N LEU A 162 2.88 2.66 3.79
CA LEU A 162 3.38 2.06 5.03
C LEU A 162 4.12 3.06 5.94
N LEU A 163 4.64 4.15 5.39
CA LEU A 163 5.21 5.27 6.16
C LEU A 163 4.11 6.23 6.63
N CYS A 164 3.20 6.63 5.72
CA CYS A 164 2.20 7.68 5.97
C CYS A 164 1.15 7.25 6.98
N VAL A 165 0.49 6.10 6.79
CA VAL A 165 -0.69 5.72 7.60
C VAL A 165 -0.34 5.57 9.09
N PRO A 166 0.75 4.86 9.48
CA PRO A 166 1.16 4.79 10.88
C PRO A 166 1.64 6.13 11.45
N TYR A 167 2.20 6.99 10.58
CA TYR A 167 2.65 8.32 11.00
C TYR A 167 1.45 9.23 11.28
N VAL A 168 0.44 9.23 10.42
CA VAL A 168 -0.83 9.97 10.63
C VAL A 168 -1.53 9.50 11.90
N ALA A 169 -1.63 8.18 12.11
CA ALA A 169 -2.21 7.62 13.33
C ALA A 169 -1.50 8.16 14.60
N ARG A 170 -0.17 8.21 14.57
CA ARG A 170 0.65 8.72 15.66
C ARG A 170 0.48 10.22 15.86
N CYS A 171 0.45 11.01 14.78
CA CYS A 171 0.18 12.45 14.85
C CYS A 171 -1.20 12.72 15.45
N TYR A 172 -2.20 11.90 15.08
CA TYR A 172 -3.54 12.00 15.63
C TYR A 172 -3.54 11.71 17.14
N ASP A 173 -2.95 10.60 17.60
CA ASP A 173 -2.91 10.23 19.01
C ASP A 173 -2.20 11.29 19.85
N ASP A 174 -1.05 11.79 19.38
CA ASP A 174 -0.28 12.84 20.06
C ASP A 174 -1.06 14.18 20.08
N GLY A 175 -1.71 14.57 18.98
CA GLY A 175 -2.52 15.78 18.90
C GLY A 175 -3.76 15.72 19.81
N MET A 176 -4.40 14.56 19.87
CA MET A 176 -5.54 14.34 20.78
C MET A 176 -5.14 14.32 22.25
N ALA A 177 -3.93 13.87 22.59
CA ALA A 177 -3.40 13.93 23.94
C ALA A 177 -3.11 15.37 24.41
N LEU A 178 -2.83 16.29 23.49
CA LEU A 178 -2.64 17.72 23.75
C LEU A 178 -3.95 18.51 23.84
N THR A 179 -5.08 17.92 23.50
CA THR A 179 -6.38 18.60 23.50
C THR A 179 -6.76 19.08 24.91
N GLY A 180 -7.04 20.38 25.04
CA GLY A 180 -7.38 21.01 26.31
C GLY A 180 -6.19 21.48 27.15
N THR A 181 -4.96 21.36 26.64
CA THR A 181 -3.76 21.97 27.21
C THR A 181 -3.48 23.33 26.58
N GLU A 182 -2.58 24.12 27.18
CA GLU A 182 -2.13 25.41 26.59
C GLU A 182 -1.48 25.22 25.20
N HIS A 183 -0.93 24.02 24.94
CA HIS A 183 -0.26 23.68 23.70
C HIS A 183 -1.10 22.69 22.87
N SER A 184 -2.34 23.05 22.51
CA SER A 184 -3.27 22.21 21.74
C SER A 184 -2.91 22.04 20.27
N ARG A 185 -1.61 22.18 19.91
CA ARG A 185 -1.07 22.03 18.55
C ARG A 185 0.17 21.16 18.56
N LEU A 186 0.35 20.37 17.50
CA LEU A 186 1.57 19.62 17.29
C LEU A 186 2.74 20.55 16.90
N ASN A 187 3.96 20.10 17.22
CA ASN A 187 5.17 20.77 16.75
C ASN A 187 5.17 20.85 15.21
N TRP A 188 5.52 22.02 14.67
CA TRP A 188 5.55 22.29 13.24
C TRP A 188 6.42 21.29 12.44
N LYS A 189 7.53 20.80 13.01
CA LYS A 189 8.41 19.80 12.36
C LYS A 189 7.67 18.48 12.09
N ARG A 190 6.78 18.08 12.99
CA ARG A 190 5.93 16.89 12.79
C ARG A 190 4.91 17.10 11.67
N GLN A 191 4.30 18.27 11.62
CA GLN A 191 3.35 18.62 10.57
C GLN A 191 4.05 18.77 9.20
N ALA A 192 5.26 19.37 9.18
CA ALA A 192 6.07 19.44 7.97
C ALA A 192 6.45 18.05 7.46
N LEU A 193 6.84 17.12 8.34
CA LEU A 193 7.11 15.74 7.94
C LEU A 193 5.85 15.04 7.43
N LEU A 194 4.67 15.29 8.04
CA LEU A 194 3.40 14.80 7.51
C LEU A 194 3.16 15.29 6.09
N CYS A 195 3.28 16.60 5.86
CA CYS A 195 3.14 17.21 4.53
C CYS A 195 4.11 16.56 3.52
N LEU A 196 5.39 16.42 3.87
CA LEU A 196 6.40 15.81 3.01
C LEU A 196 6.08 14.34 2.67
N LEU A 197 5.61 13.56 3.64
CA LEU A 197 5.19 12.18 3.41
C LEU A 197 4.01 12.10 2.43
N LEU A 198 3.01 12.97 2.58
CA LEU A 198 1.86 13.01 1.68
C LEU A 198 2.25 13.48 0.27
N LEU A 199 3.09 14.50 0.14
CA LEU A 199 3.62 14.95 -1.16
C LEU A 199 4.46 13.86 -1.84
N GLY A 200 5.32 13.17 -1.08
CA GLY A 200 6.11 12.05 -1.59
C GLY A 200 5.22 10.90 -2.09
N SER A 201 4.14 10.58 -1.37
CA SER A 201 3.20 9.55 -1.81
C SER A 201 2.51 9.89 -3.13
N LEU A 202 2.15 11.16 -3.34
CA LEU A 202 1.58 11.64 -4.61
C LEU A 202 2.59 11.61 -5.75
N ALA A 203 3.85 11.97 -5.48
CA ALA A 203 4.91 11.85 -6.46
C ALA A 203 5.19 10.37 -6.85
N ALA A 204 4.93 9.43 -5.94
CA ALA A 204 5.03 7.99 -6.19
C ALA A 204 3.86 7.47 -7.05
N LYS A 205 2.62 7.66 -6.59
CA LYS A 205 1.38 7.37 -7.31
C LYS A 205 0.17 7.91 -6.52
N PRO A 206 -0.77 8.63 -7.12
CA PRO A 206 -1.89 9.24 -6.40
C PRO A 206 -2.90 8.22 -5.82
N THR A 207 -2.90 6.97 -6.25
CA THR A 207 -3.90 5.95 -5.88
C THR A 207 -4.03 5.71 -4.37
N PHE A 208 -2.93 5.79 -3.62
CA PHE A 208 -2.97 5.75 -2.16
C PHE A 208 -3.73 6.96 -1.58
N MET A 209 -3.42 8.16 -2.05
CA MET A 209 -4.06 9.38 -1.55
C MET A 209 -5.54 9.47 -1.93
N GLN A 210 -5.93 8.92 -3.07
CA GLN A 210 -7.34 8.86 -3.50
C GLN A 210 -8.21 8.12 -2.47
N THR A 211 -7.72 7.01 -1.92
CA THR A 211 -8.40 6.25 -0.87
C THR A 211 -8.16 6.78 0.53
N PHE A 212 -6.94 7.19 0.82
CA PHE A 212 -6.55 7.59 2.17
C PHE A 212 -7.12 8.93 2.59
N LEU A 213 -7.15 9.92 1.67
CA LEU A 213 -7.61 11.27 1.99
C LEU A 213 -9.09 11.30 2.41
N PRO A 214 -10.04 10.72 1.66
CA PRO A 214 -11.43 10.63 2.11
C PRO A 214 -11.58 9.87 3.44
N ALA A 215 -10.84 8.78 3.62
CA ALA A 215 -10.84 8.00 4.85
C ALA A 215 -10.38 8.84 6.06
N ALA A 216 -9.27 9.54 5.92
CA ALA A 216 -8.73 10.42 6.95
C ALA A 216 -9.69 11.57 7.24
N CYS A 217 -10.26 12.20 6.20
CA CYS A 217 -11.25 13.29 6.38
C CYS A 217 -12.47 12.80 7.17
N LEU A 218 -13.04 11.66 6.82
CA LEU A 218 -14.18 11.08 7.53
C LEU A 218 -13.81 10.74 8.99
N PHE A 219 -12.66 10.10 9.19
CA PHE A 219 -12.17 9.76 10.53
C PHE A 219 -11.97 11.03 11.38
N TYR A 220 -11.26 12.03 10.89
CA TYR A 220 -11.01 13.28 11.61
C TYR A 220 -12.31 14.04 11.88
N LEU A 221 -13.24 14.12 10.92
CA LEU A 221 -14.55 14.76 11.07
C LEU A 221 -15.36 14.12 12.21
N VAL A 222 -15.48 12.79 12.21
CA VAL A 222 -16.19 12.06 13.27
C VAL A 222 -15.54 12.31 14.63
N GLN A 223 -14.23 12.29 14.72
CA GLN A 223 -13.52 12.54 15.98
C GLN A 223 -13.62 14.00 16.43
N TRP A 224 -13.59 14.94 15.49
CA TRP A 224 -13.76 16.36 15.78
C TRP A 224 -15.16 16.68 16.32
N ILE A 225 -16.21 16.14 15.70
CA ILE A 225 -17.60 16.28 16.20
C ILE A 225 -17.71 15.73 17.64
N ARG A 226 -17.05 14.61 17.93
CA ARG A 226 -17.04 14.00 19.28
C ARG A 226 -16.23 14.78 20.30
N ARG A 227 -15.22 15.54 19.86
CA ARG A 227 -14.27 16.27 20.69
C ARG A 227 -13.99 17.66 20.13
N PRO A 228 -14.93 18.63 20.24
CA PRO A 228 -14.79 19.97 19.67
C PRO A 228 -13.55 20.74 20.18
N LYS A 229 -13.08 20.44 21.39
CA LYS A 229 -11.84 21.01 21.95
C LYS A 229 -10.59 20.69 21.12
N ALA A 230 -10.65 19.72 20.21
CA ALA A 230 -9.55 19.40 19.29
C ALA A 230 -9.46 20.33 18.07
N THR A 231 -10.35 21.33 17.93
CA THR A 231 -10.38 22.27 16.79
C THR A 231 -9.00 22.84 16.42
N PRO A 232 -8.16 23.34 17.36
CA PRO A 232 -6.86 23.92 16.99
C PRO A 232 -5.92 22.90 16.33
N PHE A 233 -5.93 21.65 16.80
CA PHE A 233 -5.17 20.55 16.22
C PHE A 233 -5.70 20.14 14.85
N VAL A 234 -7.03 20.00 14.70
CA VAL A 234 -7.66 19.61 13.44
C VAL A 234 -7.40 20.65 12.35
N VAL A 235 -7.62 21.94 12.67
CA VAL A 235 -7.36 23.04 11.74
C VAL A 235 -5.88 23.09 11.34
N GLN A 236 -4.96 22.97 12.30
CA GLN A 236 -3.55 22.89 12.00
C GLN A 236 -3.23 21.76 11.02
N THR A 237 -3.74 20.55 11.27
CA THR A 237 -3.50 19.39 10.40
C THR A 237 -4.06 19.61 9.00
N LEU A 238 -5.28 20.18 8.87
CA LEU A 238 -5.88 20.51 7.58
C LEU A 238 -5.00 21.47 6.79
N LEU A 239 -4.47 22.53 7.43
CA LEU A 239 -3.58 23.49 6.74
C LEU A 239 -2.31 22.82 6.20
N TRP A 240 -1.72 21.87 6.92
CA TRP A 240 -0.54 21.13 6.46
C TRP A 240 -0.83 20.06 5.41
N VAL A 241 -2.08 19.63 5.27
CA VAL A 241 -2.53 18.68 4.23
C VAL A 241 -2.88 19.43 2.93
N LEU A 242 -3.23 20.72 2.96
CA LEU A 242 -3.61 21.50 1.77
C LEU A 242 -2.62 21.41 0.59
N PRO A 243 -1.28 21.47 0.78
CA PRO A 243 -0.33 21.32 -0.33
C PRO A 243 -0.47 19.97 -1.05
N ALA A 244 -0.72 18.89 -0.30
CA ALA A 244 -0.93 17.58 -0.90
C ALA A 244 -2.26 17.51 -1.67
N VAL A 245 -3.34 18.09 -1.14
CA VAL A 245 -4.62 18.20 -1.85
C VAL A 245 -4.43 19.00 -3.15
N ALA A 246 -3.75 20.15 -3.09
CA ALA A 246 -3.47 20.99 -4.27
C ALA A 246 -2.66 20.21 -5.32
N LEU A 247 -1.62 19.48 -4.92
CA LEU A 247 -0.84 18.64 -5.83
C LEU A 247 -1.69 17.53 -6.45
N MET A 248 -2.55 16.88 -5.68
CA MET A 248 -3.44 15.84 -6.20
C MET A 248 -4.42 16.39 -7.26
N VAL A 249 -4.99 17.57 -7.02
CA VAL A 249 -5.85 18.25 -7.99
C VAL A 249 -5.05 18.62 -9.25
N LEU A 250 -3.85 19.18 -9.10
CA LEU A 250 -2.98 19.50 -10.24
C LEU A 250 -2.60 18.27 -11.04
N GLN A 251 -2.28 17.15 -10.38
CA GLN A 251 -2.00 15.86 -11.06
C GLN A 251 -3.22 15.36 -11.83
N TYR A 252 -4.42 15.48 -11.27
CA TYR A 252 -5.65 15.11 -11.95
C TYR A 252 -5.88 15.96 -13.20
N LEU A 253 -5.81 17.29 -13.06
CA LEU A 253 -6.00 18.22 -14.19
C LEU A 253 -4.92 18.02 -15.26
N TYR A 254 -3.68 17.83 -14.86
CA TYR A 254 -2.58 17.57 -15.79
C TYR A 254 -2.74 16.25 -16.52
N TYR A 255 -3.07 15.18 -15.79
CA TYR A 255 -3.24 13.84 -16.39
C TYR A 255 -4.35 13.84 -17.43
N PHE A 256 -5.57 14.24 -17.08
CA PHE A 256 -6.71 14.24 -18.00
C PHE A 256 -6.73 15.42 -18.96
N GLY A 257 -6.08 16.54 -18.63
CA GLY A 257 -6.03 17.71 -19.50
C GLY A 257 -4.88 17.71 -20.51
N ILE A 258 -3.74 17.09 -20.19
CA ILE A 258 -2.51 17.16 -21.01
C ILE A 258 -2.07 15.78 -21.48
N ILE A 259 -1.94 14.80 -20.58
CA ILE A 259 -1.42 13.46 -20.94
C ILE A 259 -2.40 12.67 -21.76
N VAL A 260 -3.68 12.67 -21.37
CA VAL A 260 -4.76 11.90 -22.05
C VAL A 260 -5.96 12.77 -22.40
N PRO A 261 -5.75 13.93 -23.04
CA PRO A 261 -6.83 14.86 -23.33
C PRO A 261 -7.84 14.20 -24.26
N TYR A 262 -9.13 14.32 -23.95
CA TYR A 262 -10.25 13.79 -24.74
C TYR A 262 -10.30 12.27 -24.96
N GLN A 263 -9.30 11.52 -24.49
CA GLN A 263 -9.24 10.06 -24.70
C GLN A 263 -9.78 9.27 -23.51
N SER A 264 -9.72 9.84 -22.32
CA SER A 264 -10.21 9.25 -21.09
C SER A 264 -10.62 10.32 -20.11
N GLY A 265 -11.55 10.00 -19.23
CA GLY A 265 -12.01 10.84 -18.15
C GLY A 265 -12.48 10.00 -16.99
N MET A 266 -12.63 10.61 -15.82
CA MET A 266 -13.25 9.97 -14.67
C MET A 266 -14.78 10.03 -14.83
N VAL A 267 -15.46 8.92 -14.62
CA VAL A 267 -16.92 8.80 -14.69
C VAL A 267 -17.46 8.13 -13.44
N LEU A 268 -18.70 8.47 -13.10
CA LEU A 268 -19.47 7.68 -12.14
C LEU A 268 -20.01 6.47 -12.88
N GLU A 269 -19.64 5.29 -12.40
CA GLU A 269 -20.01 4.02 -13.00
C GLU A 269 -20.57 3.10 -11.93
N MET A 270 -21.88 2.96 -11.89
CA MET A 270 -22.55 2.06 -10.96
C MET A 270 -23.43 1.08 -11.74
N SER A 271 -23.19 -0.21 -11.54
CA SER A 271 -24.03 -1.27 -12.06
C SER A 271 -24.05 -2.46 -11.10
N TRP A 272 -25.08 -3.29 -11.17
CA TRP A 272 -25.15 -4.52 -10.37
C TRP A 272 -24.03 -5.50 -10.69
N ALA A 273 -23.60 -5.56 -11.95
CA ALA A 273 -22.48 -6.38 -12.41
C ALA A 273 -21.18 -5.90 -11.77
N LYS A 274 -20.94 -4.59 -11.76
CA LYS A 274 -19.76 -3.99 -11.10
C LYS A 274 -19.79 -4.21 -9.60
N LEU A 275 -20.94 -4.03 -8.96
CA LEU A 275 -21.09 -4.32 -7.52
C LEU A 275 -20.70 -5.77 -7.22
N GLY A 276 -21.21 -6.73 -7.95
CA GLY A 276 -20.88 -8.15 -7.79
C GLY A 276 -19.39 -8.43 -7.97
N SER A 277 -18.77 -7.87 -9.02
CA SER A 277 -17.34 -8.07 -9.29
C SER A 277 -16.44 -7.42 -8.23
N VAL A 278 -16.76 -6.21 -7.78
CA VAL A 278 -15.97 -5.50 -6.73
C VAL A 278 -16.11 -6.21 -5.38
N LEU A 279 -17.31 -6.65 -5.00
CA LEU A 279 -17.49 -7.40 -3.76
C LEU A 279 -16.75 -8.75 -3.80
N LEU A 280 -16.82 -9.45 -4.91
CA LEU A 280 -16.09 -10.72 -5.08
C LEU A 280 -14.56 -10.49 -5.05
N ALA A 281 -14.06 -9.48 -5.76
CA ALA A 281 -12.66 -9.08 -5.70
C ALA A 281 -12.22 -8.76 -4.27
N THR A 282 -13.00 -7.96 -3.55
CA THR A 282 -12.75 -7.62 -2.15
C THR A 282 -12.66 -8.88 -1.28
N LEU A 283 -13.61 -9.80 -1.41
CA LEU A 283 -13.60 -11.07 -0.67
C LEU A 283 -12.38 -11.91 -1.01
N LEU A 284 -12.03 -12.03 -2.28
CA LEU A 284 -10.88 -12.83 -2.70
C LEU A 284 -9.53 -12.23 -2.28
N ILE A 285 -9.42 -10.91 -2.24
CA ILE A 285 -8.19 -10.21 -1.81
C ILE A 285 -8.05 -10.23 -0.28
N GLN A 286 -9.17 -10.17 0.44
CA GLN A 286 -9.21 -9.85 1.86
C GLN A 286 -9.90 -10.91 2.72
N ALA A 287 -10.15 -12.13 2.24
CA ALA A 287 -10.88 -13.15 3.00
C ALA A 287 -10.28 -13.37 4.40
N PHE A 288 -8.95 -13.49 4.51
CA PHE A 288 -8.31 -13.64 5.82
C PHE A 288 -8.44 -12.38 6.70
N PRO A 289 -8.06 -11.16 6.29
CA PRO A 289 -8.17 -10.00 7.18
C PRO A 289 -9.62 -9.70 7.57
N LEU A 290 -10.62 -9.88 6.69
CA LEU A 290 -12.03 -9.75 7.04
C LEU A 290 -12.48 -10.82 8.05
N TYR A 291 -12.04 -12.07 7.86
CA TYR A 291 -12.27 -13.13 8.84
C TYR A 291 -11.60 -12.83 10.18
N ALA A 292 -10.34 -12.39 10.16
CA ALA A 292 -9.61 -11.99 11.36
C ALA A 292 -10.28 -10.81 12.09
N LEU A 293 -10.88 -9.86 11.35
CA LEU A 293 -11.67 -8.77 11.90
C LEU A 293 -12.85 -9.31 12.73
N TRP A 294 -13.55 -10.33 12.23
CA TRP A 294 -14.64 -10.99 12.96
C TRP A 294 -14.13 -11.75 14.20
N VAL A 295 -13.05 -12.52 14.08
CA VAL A 295 -12.45 -13.27 15.21
C VAL A 295 -12.00 -12.31 16.31
N CYS A 296 -11.30 -11.23 15.93
CA CYS A 296 -10.70 -10.24 16.84
C CYS A 296 -11.68 -9.09 17.22
N ARG A 297 -12.99 -9.21 16.97
CA ARG A 297 -13.96 -8.12 17.17
C ARG A 297 -14.01 -7.56 18.59
N ARG A 298 -13.60 -8.33 19.59
CA ARG A 298 -13.57 -7.94 21.01
C ARG A 298 -12.28 -7.25 21.45
N GLN A 299 -11.22 -7.30 20.63
CA GLN A 299 -9.97 -6.62 20.95
C GLN A 299 -10.13 -5.10 20.91
N LYS A 300 -9.32 -4.40 21.72
CA LYS A 300 -9.25 -2.94 21.69
C LYS A 300 -8.74 -2.46 20.34
N LYS A 301 -9.43 -1.48 19.79
CA LYS A 301 -9.14 -0.88 18.49
C LYS A 301 -8.45 0.46 18.70
N ASP A 302 -7.27 0.62 18.11
CA ASP A 302 -6.48 1.85 18.13
C ASP A 302 -6.74 2.72 16.89
N THR A 303 -6.09 3.87 16.84
CA THR A 303 -6.22 4.82 15.73
C THR A 303 -5.76 4.22 14.41
N LEU A 304 -4.65 3.47 14.42
CA LEU A 304 -4.14 2.81 13.22
C LEU A 304 -5.17 1.83 12.64
N PHE A 305 -5.83 1.04 13.50
CA PHE A 305 -6.91 0.14 13.09
C PHE A 305 -8.06 0.91 12.42
N TRP A 306 -8.54 1.97 13.04
CA TRP A 306 -9.68 2.72 12.50
C TRP A 306 -9.35 3.45 11.20
N LEU A 307 -8.19 4.08 11.09
CA LEU A 307 -7.73 4.70 9.84
C LEU A 307 -7.61 3.67 8.71
N THR A 308 -7.04 2.50 9.01
CA THR A 308 -6.92 1.42 8.03
C THR A 308 -8.28 0.89 7.60
N LEU A 309 -9.21 0.68 8.53
CA LEU A 309 -10.56 0.21 8.21
C LEU A 309 -11.32 1.24 7.34
N TRP A 310 -11.25 2.53 7.69
CA TRP A 310 -11.86 3.59 6.87
C TRP A 310 -11.21 3.65 5.48
N MET A 311 -9.89 3.49 5.39
CA MET A 311 -9.19 3.46 4.11
C MET A 311 -9.61 2.26 3.26
N ASP A 312 -9.82 1.11 3.85
CA ASP A 312 -10.32 -0.07 3.15
C ASP A 312 -11.74 0.14 2.62
N VAL A 313 -12.64 0.66 3.46
CA VAL A 313 -14.02 0.99 3.05
C VAL A 313 -14.04 2.02 1.93
N THR A 314 -13.25 3.11 2.04
CA THR A 314 -13.20 4.13 0.98
C THR A 314 -12.60 3.58 -0.30
N GLY A 315 -11.60 2.70 -0.25
CA GLY A 315 -11.03 2.05 -1.44
C GLY A 315 -12.03 1.15 -2.17
N VAL A 316 -12.82 0.39 -1.43
CA VAL A 316 -13.90 -0.45 -2.01
C VAL A 316 -14.99 0.45 -2.61
N VAL A 317 -15.42 1.50 -1.90
CA VAL A 317 -16.45 2.44 -2.39
C VAL A 317 -15.95 3.17 -3.63
N GLU A 318 -14.71 3.66 -3.62
CA GLU A 318 -14.10 4.34 -4.78
C GLU A 318 -14.10 3.42 -6.01
N PHE A 319 -13.62 2.19 -5.88
CA PHE A 319 -13.60 1.23 -6.97
C PHE A 319 -15.00 0.87 -7.45
N LEU A 320 -16.01 0.85 -6.55
CA LEU A 320 -17.39 0.58 -6.87
C LEU A 320 -18.04 1.70 -7.69
N ILE A 321 -17.79 2.97 -7.33
CA ILE A 321 -18.53 4.12 -7.90
C ILE A 321 -17.78 4.85 -9.00
N LEU A 322 -16.44 4.72 -9.08
CA LEU A 322 -15.62 5.40 -10.07
C LEU A 322 -15.16 4.44 -11.16
N GLY A 323 -15.17 4.93 -12.39
CA GLY A 323 -14.61 4.28 -13.56
C GLY A 323 -13.87 5.27 -14.43
N GLU A 324 -13.13 4.76 -15.40
CA GLU A 324 -12.56 5.56 -16.47
C GLU A 324 -13.44 5.43 -17.71
N SER A 325 -13.56 6.49 -18.49
CA SER A 325 -14.23 6.47 -19.81
C SER A 325 -13.21 6.32 -20.93
N GLY A 326 -13.72 6.08 -22.13
CA GLY A 326 -12.91 6.06 -23.35
C GLY A 326 -11.91 4.90 -23.39
N ARG A 327 -10.72 5.15 -23.89
CA ARG A 327 -9.70 4.12 -24.13
C ARG A 327 -9.29 3.33 -22.89
N ARG A 328 -9.39 3.93 -21.71
CA ARG A 328 -8.97 3.33 -20.42
C ARG A 328 -10.12 2.72 -19.61
N ALA A 329 -11.31 2.64 -20.17
CA ALA A 329 -12.49 2.14 -19.46
C ALA A 329 -12.31 0.73 -18.86
N ALA A 330 -11.47 -0.10 -19.48
CA ALA A 330 -11.19 -1.46 -19.01
C ALA A 330 -9.99 -1.58 -18.04
N ASP A 331 -9.23 -0.50 -17.80
CA ASP A 331 -7.96 -0.58 -17.05
C ASP A 331 -8.18 -0.83 -15.55
N GLY A 332 -9.35 -0.50 -15.00
CA GLY A 332 -9.67 -0.71 -13.58
C GLY A 332 -8.77 0.08 -12.61
N ASN A 333 -8.26 1.24 -13.02
CA ASN A 333 -7.26 1.99 -12.26
C ASN A 333 -7.71 2.40 -10.85
N PHE A 334 -9.00 2.60 -10.62
CA PHE A 334 -9.54 2.88 -9.28
C PHE A 334 -9.46 1.68 -8.31
N GLY A 335 -9.24 0.48 -8.82
CA GLY A 335 -8.95 -0.71 -8.00
C GLY A 335 -7.58 -0.68 -7.30
N TRP A 336 -6.61 0.11 -7.79
CA TRP A 336 -5.28 0.18 -7.18
C TRP A 336 -5.31 0.74 -5.74
N GLY A 337 -6.21 1.67 -5.45
CA GLY A 337 -6.41 2.21 -4.11
C GLY A 337 -6.92 1.13 -3.16
N MET A 338 -7.93 0.35 -3.56
CA MET A 338 -8.45 -0.78 -2.80
C MET A 338 -7.38 -1.85 -2.52
N MET A 339 -6.55 -2.18 -3.51
CA MET A 339 -5.44 -3.15 -3.32
C MET A 339 -4.42 -2.67 -2.29
N GLY A 340 -4.05 -1.38 -2.33
CA GLY A 340 -3.18 -0.79 -1.31
C GLY A 340 -3.82 -0.81 0.08
N ALA A 341 -5.10 -0.44 0.19
CA ALA A 341 -5.85 -0.49 1.44
C ALA A 341 -5.92 -1.91 2.00
N ALA A 342 -6.10 -2.92 1.13
CA ALA A 342 -6.08 -4.32 1.53
C ALA A 342 -4.74 -4.72 2.15
N LEU A 343 -3.59 -4.30 1.60
CA LEU A 343 -2.29 -4.56 2.22
C LEU A 343 -2.21 -3.96 3.64
N MET A 344 -2.67 -2.72 3.83
CA MET A 344 -2.70 -2.14 5.18
C MET A 344 -3.61 -2.93 6.13
N LEU A 345 -4.75 -3.43 5.66
CA LEU A 345 -5.64 -4.26 6.47
C LEU A 345 -4.96 -5.59 6.85
N TRP A 346 -4.19 -6.20 5.94
CA TRP A 346 -3.33 -7.35 6.23
C TRP A 346 -2.31 -7.04 7.32
N VAL A 347 -1.59 -5.93 7.21
CA VAL A 347 -0.57 -5.48 8.17
C VAL A 347 -1.16 -5.23 9.56
N VAL A 348 -2.39 -4.75 9.64
CA VAL A 348 -3.07 -4.48 10.91
C VAL A 348 -3.70 -5.74 11.50
N MET A 349 -4.29 -6.61 10.67
CA MET A 349 -5.09 -7.73 11.17
C MET A 349 -4.28 -9.00 11.46
N LEU A 350 -3.21 -9.29 10.72
CA LEU A 350 -2.39 -10.48 10.97
C LEU A 350 -1.78 -10.48 12.38
N PRO A 351 -1.10 -9.41 12.86
CA PRO A 351 -0.57 -9.41 14.21
C PRO A 351 -1.67 -9.50 15.29
N ARG A 352 -2.84 -8.90 15.06
CA ARG A 352 -3.98 -8.99 15.99
C ARG A 352 -4.53 -10.41 16.09
N PHE A 353 -4.63 -11.10 14.97
CA PHE A 353 -5.07 -12.49 14.92
C PHE A 353 -4.09 -13.41 15.64
N LEU A 354 -2.79 -13.27 15.40
CA LEU A 354 -1.74 -14.04 16.06
C LEU A 354 -1.69 -13.72 17.56
N ARG A 355 -1.97 -12.49 17.97
CA ARG A 355 -2.11 -12.09 19.37
C ARG A 355 -3.27 -12.81 20.04
N ASP A 356 -4.45 -12.89 19.41
CA ASP A 356 -5.63 -13.57 19.96
C ASP A 356 -5.35 -15.05 20.24
N ILE A 357 -4.65 -15.72 19.32
CA ILE A 357 -4.20 -17.11 19.54
C ILE A 357 -3.30 -17.21 20.77
N ARG A 358 -2.32 -16.31 20.89
CA ARG A 358 -1.34 -16.34 21.99
C ARG A 358 -2.00 -16.06 23.34
N GLU A 359 -2.89 -15.08 23.42
CA GLU A 359 -3.57 -14.69 24.65
C GLU A 359 -4.50 -15.80 25.16
N ARG A 360 -5.07 -16.60 24.28
CA ARG A 360 -5.88 -17.78 24.62
C ARG A 360 -5.06 -19.01 24.98
N GLY A 361 -3.75 -19.01 24.73
CA GLY A 361 -2.82 -20.13 24.98
C GLY A 361 -2.93 -21.27 23.98
N LYS A 362 -4.07 -21.47 23.32
CA LYS A 362 -4.28 -22.48 22.26
C LYS A 362 -5.24 -21.97 21.17
N PRO A 363 -5.05 -22.41 19.91
CA PRO A 363 -5.97 -22.08 18.82
C PRO A 363 -7.34 -22.70 19.06
N SER A 364 -8.41 -21.95 18.82
CA SER A 364 -9.79 -22.45 18.72
C SER A 364 -10.09 -22.93 17.29
N PRO A 365 -11.23 -23.60 17.04
CA PRO A 365 -11.65 -23.94 15.67
C PRO A 365 -11.70 -22.73 14.72
N ALA A 366 -12.13 -21.55 15.21
CA ALA A 366 -12.10 -20.32 14.44
C ALA A 366 -10.66 -19.88 14.07
N HIS A 367 -9.70 -20.09 14.95
CA HIS A 367 -8.29 -19.81 14.62
C HIS A 367 -7.74 -20.78 13.57
N TRP A 368 -8.09 -22.06 13.62
CA TRP A 368 -7.69 -23.01 12.60
C TRP A 368 -8.27 -22.67 11.22
N ALA A 369 -9.53 -22.24 11.16
CA ALA A 369 -10.13 -21.76 9.91
C ALA A 369 -9.39 -20.51 9.38
N GLY A 370 -9.06 -19.55 10.25
CA GLY A 370 -8.27 -18.37 9.87
C GLY A 370 -6.86 -18.73 9.40
N LEU A 371 -6.18 -19.66 10.06
CA LEU A 371 -4.87 -20.17 9.61
C LEU A 371 -4.99 -20.87 8.25
N GLY A 372 -6.06 -21.62 8.00
CA GLY A 372 -6.35 -22.21 6.69
C GLY A 372 -6.50 -21.15 5.59
N LEU A 373 -7.24 -20.06 5.86
CA LEU A 373 -7.35 -18.93 4.93
C LEU A 373 -6.00 -18.25 4.70
N LEU A 374 -5.22 -18.02 5.74
CA LEU A 374 -3.88 -17.45 5.63
C LEU A 374 -2.97 -18.31 4.73
N LEU A 375 -2.96 -19.62 4.94
CA LEU A 375 -2.19 -20.57 4.13
C LEU A 375 -2.67 -20.58 2.68
N TRP A 376 -3.98 -20.48 2.43
CA TRP A 376 -4.51 -20.42 1.07
C TRP A 376 -4.07 -19.13 0.36
N HIS A 377 -4.14 -17.98 1.01
CA HIS A 377 -3.61 -16.72 0.47
C HIS A 377 -2.10 -16.80 0.19
N LEU A 378 -1.32 -17.41 1.09
CA LEU A 378 0.11 -17.60 0.91
C LEU A 378 0.42 -18.54 -0.26
N GLY A 379 -0.28 -19.66 -0.34
CA GLY A 379 -0.18 -20.60 -1.46
C GLY A 379 -0.54 -19.94 -2.80
N SER A 380 -1.59 -19.11 -2.80
CA SER A 380 -1.98 -18.29 -3.97
C SER A 380 -0.89 -17.30 -4.37
N GLY A 381 -0.23 -16.66 -3.38
CA GLY A 381 0.88 -15.74 -3.63
C GLY A 381 2.12 -16.44 -4.19
N ILE A 382 2.48 -17.61 -3.65
CA ILE A 382 3.57 -18.43 -4.18
C ILE A 382 3.26 -18.86 -5.62
N TYR A 383 2.02 -19.30 -5.88
CA TYR A 383 1.58 -19.63 -7.23
C TYR A 383 1.65 -18.43 -8.18
N TYR A 384 1.26 -17.23 -7.71
CA TYR A 384 1.37 -16.01 -8.51
C TYR A 384 2.81 -15.72 -8.90
N LEU A 385 3.76 -15.81 -7.96
CA LEU A 385 5.18 -15.64 -8.25
C LEU A 385 5.71 -16.70 -9.21
N TYR A 386 5.34 -17.96 -9.03
CA TYR A 386 5.66 -19.04 -9.95
C TYR A 386 5.14 -18.73 -11.36
N TYR A 387 3.88 -18.30 -11.48
CA TYR A 387 3.28 -17.93 -12.75
C TYR A 387 4.03 -16.76 -13.41
N LEU A 388 4.37 -15.70 -12.66
CA LEU A 388 5.17 -14.60 -13.18
C LEU A 388 6.55 -15.04 -13.70
N VAL A 389 7.17 -16.05 -13.10
CA VAL A 389 8.45 -16.57 -13.57
C VAL A 389 8.30 -17.41 -14.85
N THR A 390 7.24 -18.24 -14.94
CA THR A 390 7.14 -19.31 -15.95
C THR A 390 6.26 -18.97 -17.15
N SER A 391 5.21 -18.15 -17.00
CA SER A 391 4.19 -18.00 -18.06
C SER A 391 4.59 -17.14 -19.23
N GLY A 392 5.62 -16.33 -19.17
CA GLY A 392 5.90 -15.33 -20.19
C GLY A 392 4.96 -14.11 -20.18
N ASN A 393 3.81 -14.19 -19.52
CA ASN A 393 2.83 -13.11 -19.36
C ASN A 393 2.87 -12.53 -17.94
N ALA A 394 2.72 -11.22 -17.80
CA ALA A 394 2.68 -10.56 -16.48
C ALA A 394 1.27 -10.55 -15.86
N LEU A 395 0.26 -10.88 -16.65
CA LEU A 395 -1.17 -10.83 -16.28
C LEU A 395 -1.86 -12.15 -16.50
#